data_16300273ffd76d22354d75e903fce047
#
_entry.id   16300273ffd76d22354d75e903fce047
#
_cell.length_a   1.000
_cell.length_b   1.000
_cell.length_c   1.000
_cell.angle_alpha   90.00
_cell.angle_beta   90.00
_cell.angle_gamma   90.00
#
_symmetry.space_group_name_H-M   'P 1'
#
loop_
_entity.id
_entity.type
_entity.pdbx_description
1 polymer ?
#
loop_
_entity_poly.entity_id
_entity_poly.type
_entity_poly.pdbx_seq_one_letter_code
_entity_poly.pdbx_strand_id
1 'polypeptide(L)'
;EEEEKPIEKKNKKQKNRKKDRGTEAPGPSKAEKQILSDFLSRMTAPIPVEELEVRAGKVYHSPSLPDGVRNLHFLRNGLYLGELKKDRFEPSQPFAVTLSADKFKDYMNLKADDERTEKYLHGETISVEPGETASPSGWKLVCVDGFGLGWGKLVNGTLKNKYPVGWRK
;
A
#
# COMPACT_ATOMS: atom_id res chain seq x y z
N GLU A 1 -22.82 -70.82 -28.01
CA GLU A 1 -23.33 -69.51 -28.46
C GLU A 1 -23.38 -68.61 -27.22
N GLU A 2 -22.32 -67.83 -27.00
CA GLU A 2 -22.26 -66.80 -25.98
C GLU A 2 -22.22 -65.43 -26.65
N GLU A 3 -23.26 -64.63 -26.41
CA GLU A 3 -23.38 -63.27 -26.95
C GLU A 3 -22.51 -62.29 -26.20
N GLU A 4 -21.54 -61.67 -26.87
CA GLU A 4 -20.76 -60.56 -26.35
C GLU A 4 -21.59 -59.27 -26.37
N LYS A 5 -21.73 -58.65 -25.20
CA LYS A 5 -22.33 -57.30 -25.04
C LYS A 5 -21.31 -56.19 -25.31
N PRO A 6 -21.68 -55.11 -26.03
CA PRO A 6 -20.76 -54.03 -26.35
C PRO A 6 -20.41 -53.13 -25.12
N ILE A 7 -19.13 -52.82 -25.00
CA ILE A 7 -18.58 -51.93 -23.97
C ILE A 7 -18.91 -50.48 -24.34
N GLU A 8 -19.73 -49.81 -23.52
CA GLU A 8 -20.00 -48.39 -23.62
C GLU A 8 -18.74 -47.56 -23.34
N LYS A 9 -18.28 -46.79 -24.30
CA LYS A 9 -17.21 -45.81 -24.15
C LYS A 9 -17.72 -44.57 -23.40
N LYS A 10 -17.35 -44.42 -22.14
CA LYS A 10 -17.58 -43.22 -21.36
C LYS A 10 -16.83 -42.04 -21.98
N ASN A 11 -17.57 -41.12 -22.56
CA ASN A 11 -17.08 -39.83 -23.04
C ASN A 11 -16.47 -39.01 -21.86
N LYS A 12 -15.15 -38.85 -21.85
CA LYS A 12 -14.45 -37.90 -20.98
C LYS A 12 -14.82 -36.48 -21.42
N LYS A 13 -15.66 -35.81 -20.64
CA LYS A 13 -15.87 -34.35 -20.73
C LYS A 13 -14.51 -33.65 -20.62
N GLN A 14 -14.00 -33.15 -21.71
CA GLN A 14 -12.91 -32.19 -21.73
C GLN A 14 -13.39 -30.91 -20.97
N LYS A 15 -12.88 -30.72 -19.77
CA LYS A 15 -12.98 -29.43 -19.06
C LYS A 15 -12.23 -28.39 -19.89
N ASN A 16 -12.96 -27.54 -20.59
CA ASN A 16 -12.47 -26.33 -21.20
C ASN A 16 -11.77 -25.49 -20.09
N ARG A 17 -10.43 -25.54 -20.01
CA ARG A 17 -9.64 -24.57 -19.28
C ARG A 17 -9.81 -23.26 -20.04
N LYS A 18 -10.71 -22.39 -19.56
CA LYS A 18 -10.74 -20.99 -19.94
C LYS A 18 -9.33 -20.46 -19.66
N LYS A 19 -8.61 -20.13 -20.73
CA LYS A 19 -7.41 -19.31 -20.67
C LYS A 19 -7.80 -18.03 -19.92
N ASP A 20 -7.24 -17.86 -18.75
CA ASP A 20 -7.31 -16.62 -17.99
C ASP A 20 -6.57 -15.56 -18.82
N ARG A 21 -7.32 -14.85 -19.64
CA ARG A 21 -6.83 -13.63 -20.27
C ARG A 21 -6.72 -12.65 -19.12
N GLY A 22 -5.50 -12.24 -18.80
CA GLY A 22 -5.24 -11.22 -17.79
C GLY A 22 -6.17 -10.04 -18.02
N THR A 23 -7.26 -10.00 -17.27
CA THR A 23 -8.09 -8.82 -17.15
C THR A 23 -7.25 -7.82 -16.37
N GLU A 24 -6.82 -6.75 -17.03
CA GLU A 24 -6.30 -5.57 -16.36
C GLU A 24 -7.27 -5.23 -15.23
N ALA A 25 -6.75 -5.14 -14.01
CA ALA A 25 -7.58 -4.80 -12.88
C ALA A 25 -8.24 -3.45 -13.17
N PRO A 26 -9.56 -3.30 -12.96
CA PRO A 26 -10.23 -2.04 -13.25
C PRO A 26 -9.54 -0.94 -12.44
N GLY A 27 -9.17 0.14 -13.11
CA GLY A 27 -8.55 1.30 -12.47
C GLY A 27 -9.47 1.89 -11.39
N PRO A 28 -8.94 2.74 -10.50
CA PRO A 28 -9.70 3.31 -9.40
C PRO A 28 -10.89 4.13 -9.90
N SER A 29 -12.03 4.02 -9.22
CA SER A 29 -13.24 4.84 -9.47
C SER A 29 -12.95 6.33 -9.26
N LYS A 30 -13.85 7.21 -9.71
CA LYS A 30 -13.70 8.66 -9.56
C LYS A 30 -13.54 9.09 -8.09
N ALA A 31 -14.29 8.48 -7.17
CA ALA A 31 -14.19 8.77 -5.74
C ALA A 31 -12.86 8.29 -5.15
N GLU A 32 -12.41 7.09 -5.53
CA GLU A 32 -11.11 6.55 -5.12
C GLU A 32 -9.95 7.38 -5.65
N LYS A 33 -10.03 7.85 -6.90
CA LYS A 33 -9.04 8.77 -7.48
C LYS A 33 -8.91 10.06 -6.68
N GLN A 34 -10.03 10.64 -6.23
CA GLN A 34 -10.01 11.84 -5.40
C GLN A 34 -9.33 11.60 -4.07
N ILE A 35 -9.67 10.52 -3.35
CA ILE A 35 -9.05 10.16 -2.06
C ILE A 35 -7.55 9.95 -2.22
N LEU A 36 -7.13 9.27 -3.28
CA LEU A 36 -5.70 9.03 -3.57
C LEU A 36 -4.98 10.34 -3.93
N SER A 37 -5.57 11.16 -4.79
CA SER A 37 -5.02 12.47 -5.16
C SER A 37 -4.83 13.37 -3.95
N ASP A 38 -5.82 13.44 -3.06
CA ASP A 38 -5.76 14.25 -1.82
C ASP A 38 -4.63 13.80 -0.89
N PHE A 39 -4.39 12.49 -0.79
CA PHE A 39 -3.29 11.98 0.01
C PHE A 39 -1.93 12.20 -0.68
N LEU A 40 -1.82 11.85 -1.96
CA LEU A 40 -0.56 11.91 -2.71
C LEU A 40 -0.10 13.35 -3.01
N SER A 41 -1.00 14.33 -3.02
CA SER A 41 -0.65 15.76 -3.14
C SER A 41 0.27 16.26 -2.01
N ARG A 42 0.36 15.52 -0.91
CA ARG A 42 1.29 15.80 0.18
C ARG A 42 2.72 15.36 -0.11
N MET A 43 2.94 14.58 -1.16
CA MET A 43 4.28 14.26 -1.64
C MET A 43 4.89 15.47 -2.35
N THR A 44 6.20 15.65 -2.24
CA THR A 44 6.95 16.68 -2.97
C THR A 44 6.96 16.40 -4.48
N ALA A 45 7.05 15.11 -4.84
CA ALA A 45 6.85 14.63 -6.21
C ALA A 45 5.68 13.64 -6.20
N PRO A 46 4.44 14.08 -6.47
CA PRO A 46 3.26 13.22 -6.45
C PRO A 46 3.34 12.13 -7.51
N ILE A 47 2.94 10.92 -7.14
CA ILE A 47 2.76 9.81 -8.10
C ILE A 47 1.44 10.07 -8.85
N PRO A 48 1.43 10.05 -10.20
CA PRO A 48 0.21 10.16 -10.97
C PRO A 48 -0.79 9.04 -10.62
N VAL A 49 -2.05 9.40 -10.38
CA VAL A 49 -3.07 8.40 -9.98
C VAL A 49 -3.32 7.37 -11.09
N GLU A 50 -3.02 7.73 -12.32
CA GLU A 50 -3.11 6.88 -13.51
C GLU A 50 -2.09 5.73 -13.51
N GLU A 51 -0.98 5.89 -12.78
CA GLU A 51 0.07 4.86 -12.62
C GLU A 51 -0.23 3.89 -11.48
N LEU A 52 -1.37 4.08 -10.79
CA LEU A 52 -1.76 3.25 -9.67
C LEU A 52 -2.68 2.12 -10.08
N GLU A 53 -2.41 0.95 -9.56
CA GLU A 53 -3.30 -0.21 -9.65
C GLU A 53 -4.05 -0.38 -8.33
N VAL A 54 -5.36 -0.62 -8.42
CA VAL A 54 -6.20 -0.95 -7.26
C VAL A 54 -6.71 -2.39 -7.39
N ARG A 55 -6.31 -3.24 -6.44
CA ARG A 55 -6.71 -4.65 -6.39
C ARG A 55 -7.35 -4.95 -5.04
N ALA A 56 -8.65 -5.23 -5.01
CA ALA A 56 -9.40 -5.49 -3.78
C ALA A 56 -9.17 -4.43 -2.68
N GLY A 57 -9.20 -3.15 -3.06
CA GLY A 57 -8.96 -2.01 -2.17
C GLY A 57 -7.49 -1.73 -1.85
N LYS A 58 -6.57 -2.60 -2.22
CA LYS A 58 -5.13 -2.38 -2.06
C LYS A 58 -4.56 -1.61 -3.24
N VAL A 59 -3.77 -0.60 -2.95
CA VAL A 59 -3.19 0.32 -3.94
C VAL A 59 -1.71 0.01 -4.12
N TYR A 60 -1.32 -0.15 -5.38
CA TYR A 60 0.07 -0.42 -5.77
C TYR A 60 0.53 0.60 -6.79
N HIS A 61 1.78 1.00 -6.70
CA HIS A 61 2.49 1.69 -7.76
C HIS A 61 3.42 0.69 -8.44
N SER A 62 3.09 0.30 -9.66
CA SER A 62 3.87 -0.68 -10.43
C SER A 62 4.67 0.03 -11.51
N PRO A 63 5.96 -0.24 -11.65
CA PRO A 63 6.75 0.30 -12.75
C PRO A 63 6.26 -0.26 -14.08
N SER A 64 6.39 0.53 -15.14
CA SER A 64 6.21 0.04 -16.50
C SER A 64 7.16 -1.12 -16.77
N LEU A 65 6.62 -2.26 -17.16
CA LEU A 65 7.44 -3.43 -17.49
C LEU A 65 7.96 -3.30 -18.93
N PRO A 66 9.26 -3.58 -19.16
CA PRO A 66 9.82 -3.61 -20.50
C PRO A 66 9.12 -4.68 -21.38
N ASP A 67 9.09 -4.45 -22.67
CA ASP A 67 8.65 -5.45 -23.63
C ASP A 67 9.53 -6.71 -23.51
N GLY A 68 8.90 -7.89 -23.61
CA GLY A 68 9.58 -9.18 -23.49
C GLY A 68 9.45 -9.87 -22.12
N VAL A 69 9.09 -9.17 -21.05
CA VAL A 69 8.88 -9.79 -19.72
C VAL A 69 7.42 -10.23 -19.49
N ARG A 70 6.53 -10.01 -20.44
CA ARG A 70 5.08 -10.32 -20.34
C ARG A 70 4.76 -11.81 -20.10
N ASN A 71 5.71 -12.69 -20.39
CA ASN A 71 5.55 -14.13 -20.19
C ASN A 71 6.05 -14.62 -18.83
N LEU A 72 6.60 -13.73 -18.00
CA LEU A 72 7.05 -14.08 -16.66
C LEU A 72 5.88 -14.06 -15.68
N HIS A 73 5.88 -15.02 -14.77
CA HIS A 73 4.92 -15.05 -13.67
C HIS A 73 5.48 -14.23 -12.50
N PHE A 74 4.92 -13.04 -12.28
CA PHE A 74 5.31 -12.18 -11.17
C PHE A 74 4.59 -12.60 -9.89
N LEU A 75 5.33 -12.98 -8.86
CA LEU A 75 4.79 -13.25 -7.53
C LEU A 75 4.41 -11.94 -6.80
N ARG A 76 5.18 -10.89 -7.04
CA ARG A 76 4.91 -9.52 -6.55
C ARG A 76 5.39 -8.54 -7.59
N ASN A 77 4.59 -7.53 -7.85
CA ASN A 77 4.94 -6.42 -8.73
C ASN A 77 4.52 -5.11 -8.06
N GLY A 78 5.42 -4.14 -8.07
CA GLY A 78 5.18 -2.79 -7.57
C GLY A 78 5.29 -2.62 -6.06
N LEU A 79 5.27 -1.33 -5.66
CA LEU A 79 5.28 -0.90 -4.28
C LEU A 79 3.85 -0.86 -3.74
N TYR A 80 3.60 -1.55 -2.64
CA TYR A 80 2.33 -1.45 -1.93
C TYR A 80 2.24 -0.12 -1.19
N LEU A 81 1.37 0.78 -1.66
CA LEU A 81 1.20 2.11 -1.09
C LEU A 81 0.27 2.13 0.12
N GLY A 82 -0.77 1.30 0.13
CA GLY A 82 -1.75 1.29 1.20
C GLY A 82 -3.09 0.71 0.79
N GLU A 83 -4.11 0.99 1.59
CA GLU A 83 -5.45 0.46 1.41
C GLU A 83 -6.50 1.57 1.34
N LEU A 84 -7.35 1.51 0.33
CA LEU A 84 -8.55 2.33 0.24
C LEU A 84 -9.64 1.73 1.15
N LYS A 85 -10.13 2.55 2.05
CA LYS A 85 -11.35 2.32 2.82
C LYS A 85 -12.47 3.16 2.20
N LYS A 86 -13.70 3.00 2.69
CA LYS A 86 -14.89 3.66 2.14
C LYS A 86 -14.71 5.16 1.86
N ASP A 87 -14.02 5.87 2.73
CA ASP A 87 -13.91 7.34 2.77
C ASP A 87 -12.48 7.86 2.96
N ARG A 88 -11.47 6.98 2.98
CA ARG A 88 -10.09 7.37 3.27
C ARG A 88 -9.08 6.39 2.69
N PHE A 89 -7.85 6.87 2.58
CA PHE A 89 -6.67 6.05 2.29
C PHE A 89 -5.88 5.81 3.58
N GLU A 90 -5.48 4.57 3.80
CA GLU A 90 -4.60 4.15 4.90
C GLU A 90 -3.24 3.74 4.32
N PRO A 91 -2.19 4.55 4.52
CA PRO A 91 -0.87 4.26 3.94
C PRO A 91 -0.20 3.07 4.62
N SER A 92 0.56 2.32 3.83
CA SER A 92 1.23 1.10 4.27
C SER A 92 2.62 1.38 4.85
N GLN A 93 3.11 0.46 5.68
CA GLN A 93 4.47 0.51 6.21
C GLN A 93 5.55 0.41 5.10
N PRO A 94 5.43 -0.48 4.09
CA PRO A 94 6.35 -0.47 2.95
C PRO A 94 6.47 0.88 2.26
N PHE A 95 5.38 1.64 2.16
CA PHE A 95 5.40 2.97 1.58
C PHE A 95 6.18 3.97 2.47
N ALA A 96 5.98 3.93 3.80
CA ALA A 96 6.69 4.82 4.71
C ALA A 96 8.22 4.72 4.56
N VAL A 97 8.75 3.49 4.54
CA VAL A 97 10.21 3.26 4.50
C VAL A 97 10.88 3.57 3.15
N THR A 98 10.09 3.86 2.12
CA THR A 98 10.61 4.37 0.83
C THR A 98 10.69 5.89 0.78
N LEU A 99 10.16 6.57 1.80
CA LEU A 99 10.10 8.01 1.87
C LEU A 99 11.18 8.57 2.81
N SER A 100 11.47 9.84 2.62
CA SER A 100 12.31 10.66 3.50
C SER A 100 11.58 11.97 3.82
N ALA A 101 12.05 12.71 4.79
CA ALA A 101 11.41 13.94 5.27
C ALA A 101 11.22 14.99 4.15
N ASP A 102 12.13 15.04 3.16
CA ASP A 102 12.03 15.93 2.00
C ASP A 102 11.00 15.49 0.95
N LYS A 103 10.53 14.24 1.00
CA LYS A 103 9.59 13.67 0.01
C LYS A 103 8.13 13.71 0.43
N PHE A 104 7.85 13.98 1.70
CA PHE A 104 6.48 14.06 2.20
C PHE A 104 6.30 15.30 3.06
N LYS A 105 5.43 16.23 2.67
CA LYS A 105 5.27 17.56 3.30
C LYS A 105 4.83 17.49 4.76
N ASP A 106 4.06 16.49 5.10
CA ASP A 106 3.43 16.32 6.42
C ASP A 106 4.20 15.25 7.22
N TYR A 107 5.38 15.57 7.67
CA TYR A 107 6.24 14.68 8.43
C TYR A 107 6.52 15.19 9.85
N MET A 108 6.96 14.29 10.70
CA MET A 108 7.55 14.54 12.01
C MET A 108 8.94 13.92 12.01
N ASN A 109 9.99 14.71 12.17
CA ASN A 109 11.36 14.23 12.14
C ASN A 109 11.96 14.21 13.54
N LEU A 110 12.16 13.03 14.08
CA LEU A 110 12.79 12.78 15.37
C LEU A 110 14.30 12.57 15.19
N LYS A 111 15.03 12.63 16.28
CA LYS A 111 16.42 12.20 16.36
C LYS A 111 16.49 10.75 16.82
N ALA A 112 17.57 10.04 16.46
CA ALA A 112 17.74 8.65 16.88
C ALA A 112 17.81 8.50 18.41
N ASP A 113 18.32 9.50 19.11
CA ASP A 113 18.43 9.58 20.58
C ASP A 113 17.23 10.26 21.27
N ASP A 114 16.20 10.68 20.51
CA ASP A 114 14.96 11.22 21.08
C ASP A 114 14.16 10.08 21.76
N GLU A 115 13.77 10.25 23.02
CA GLU A 115 12.94 9.30 23.77
C GLU A 115 11.64 8.92 23.03
N ARG A 116 11.09 9.85 22.24
CA ARG A 116 9.89 9.63 21.44
C ARG A 116 10.12 8.61 20.31
N THR A 117 11.36 8.46 19.83
CA THR A 117 11.72 7.42 18.85
C THR A 117 11.55 6.03 19.45
N GLU A 118 12.03 5.81 20.66
CA GLU A 118 11.86 4.56 21.37
C GLU A 118 10.38 4.27 21.67
N LYS A 119 9.64 5.23 22.19
CA LYS A 119 8.19 5.13 22.40
C LYS A 119 7.45 4.76 21.10
N TYR A 120 7.84 5.38 19.99
CA TYR A 120 7.23 5.05 18.70
C TYR A 120 7.50 3.60 18.28
N LEU A 121 8.71 3.09 18.46
CA LEU A 121 9.07 1.70 18.14
C LEU A 121 8.35 0.68 19.05
N HIS A 122 8.01 1.06 20.28
CA HIS A 122 7.18 0.26 21.18
C HIS A 122 5.68 0.31 20.83
N GLY A 123 5.28 1.19 19.92
CA GLY A 123 3.88 1.34 19.50
C GLY A 123 3.08 2.29 20.38
N GLU A 124 3.74 3.08 21.22
CA GLU A 124 3.13 4.08 22.07
C GLU A 124 2.73 5.33 21.30
N THR A 125 1.80 6.08 21.86
CA THR A 125 1.47 7.43 21.36
C THR A 125 2.54 8.41 21.78
N ILE A 126 2.79 9.42 20.96
CA ILE A 126 3.76 10.48 21.26
C ILE A 126 3.10 11.86 21.18
N SER A 127 3.53 12.77 22.05
CA SER A 127 3.11 14.16 22.02
C SER A 127 3.82 14.89 20.88
N VAL A 128 3.10 15.79 20.23
CA VAL A 128 3.61 16.64 19.15
C VAL A 128 3.41 18.09 19.56
N GLU A 129 4.50 18.85 19.62
CA GLU A 129 4.47 20.25 19.95
C GLU A 129 3.94 21.11 18.80
N PRO A 130 3.31 22.24 19.08
CA PRO A 130 2.90 23.17 18.03
C PRO A 130 4.08 23.59 17.16
N GLY A 131 3.93 23.43 15.84
CA GLY A 131 4.97 23.78 14.86
C GLY A 131 5.92 22.64 14.47
N GLU A 132 5.90 21.49 15.13
CA GLU A 132 6.72 20.33 14.75
C GLU A 132 6.23 19.65 13.46
N THR A 133 5.00 19.89 13.04
CA THR A 133 4.43 19.34 11.81
C THR A 133 3.75 20.43 10.98
N ALA A 134 3.71 20.26 9.65
CA ALA A 134 3.15 21.25 8.75
C ALA A 134 1.63 21.44 8.93
N SER A 135 0.90 20.41 9.36
CA SER A 135 -0.54 20.51 9.64
C SER A 135 -0.87 19.97 11.04
N PRO A 136 -1.92 20.51 11.72
CA PRO A 136 -2.25 20.17 13.11
C PRO A 136 -2.95 18.81 13.26
N SER A 137 -3.25 18.12 12.17
CA SER A 137 -3.98 16.85 12.22
C SER A 137 -3.69 15.98 11.00
N GLY A 138 -4.20 14.74 11.00
CA GLY A 138 -4.12 13.81 9.88
C GLY A 138 -2.88 12.93 9.88
N TRP A 139 -2.61 12.29 8.75
CA TRP A 139 -1.47 11.39 8.58
C TRP A 139 -0.14 12.16 8.60
N LYS A 140 0.82 11.63 9.35
CA LYS A 140 2.20 12.11 9.42
C LYS A 140 3.16 10.98 9.08
N LEU A 141 4.12 11.26 8.23
CA LEU A 141 5.29 10.40 8.07
C LEU A 141 6.18 10.62 9.29
N VAL A 142 6.39 9.58 10.08
CA VAL A 142 7.37 9.63 11.17
C VAL A 142 8.73 9.28 10.59
N CYS A 143 9.67 10.20 10.72
CA CYS A 143 11.04 10.05 10.29
C CYS A 143 11.99 10.03 11.48
N VAL A 144 13.13 9.37 11.31
CA VAL A 144 14.28 9.45 12.22
C VAL A 144 15.49 9.87 11.41
N ASP A 145 16.11 10.97 11.82
CA ASP A 145 17.25 11.60 11.12
C ASP A 145 17.00 11.77 9.60
N GLY A 146 15.76 12.12 9.25
CA GLY A 146 15.32 12.36 7.88
C GLY A 146 14.80 11.14 7.12
N PHE A 147 14.95 9.92 7.64
CA PHE A 147 14.50 8.69 6.99
C PHE A 147 13.14 8.24 7.51
N GLY A 148 12.25 7.84 6.61
CA GLY A 148 10.91 7.37 6.96
C GLY A 148 10.96 6.08 7.77
N LEU A 149 10.41 6.13 8.99
CA LEU A 149 10.30 5.00 9.91
C LEU A 149 8.92 4.35 9.85
N GLY A 150 7.87 5.14 9.70
CA GLY A 150 6.50 4.64 9.66
C GLY A 150 5.47 5.77 9.63
N TRP A 151 4.23 5.44 9.94
CA TRP A 151 3.11 6.38 9.93
C TRP A 151 2.54 6.63 11.32
N GLY A 152 2.02 7.82 11.53
CA GLY A 152 1.19 8.15 12.66
C GLY A 152 -0.01 9.00 12.24
N LYS A 153 -1.06 9.05 13.04
CA LYS A 153 -2.20 9.92 12.83
C LYS A 153 -2.28 10.94 13.94
N LEU A 154 -2.01 12.20 13.60
CA LEU A 154 -2.06 13.31 14.56
C LEU A 154 -3.50 13.72 14.82
N VAL A 155 -3.87 13.78 16.10
CA VAL A 155 -5.18 14.21 16.57
C VAL A 155 -4.98 14.95 17.89
N ASN A 156 -5.36 16.22 17.95
CA ASN A 156 -5.30 17.05 19.15
C ASN A 156 -3.92 17.02 19.85
N GLY A 157 -2.84 17.25 19.11
CA GLY A 157 -1.48 17.25 19.64
C GLY A 157 -0.90 15.88 20.01
N THR A 158 -1.65 14.80 19.78
CA THR A 158 -1.21 13.43 20.06
C THR A 158 -1.10 12.63 18.77
N LEU A 159 0.07 12.09 18.48
CA LEU A 159 0.31 11.20 17.36
C LEU A 159 -0.07 9.77 17.75
N LYS A 160 -1.16 9.29 17.20
CA LYS A 160 -1.59 7.88 17.30
C LYS A 160 -0.69 7.01 16.45
N ASN A 161 0.03 6.11 17.09
CA ASN A 161 0.99 5.24 16.46
C ASN A 161 0.34 4.27 15.46
N LYS A 162 0.94 4.12 14.28
CA LYS A 162 0.54 3.19 13.21
C LYS A 162 1.67 2.24 12.82
N TYR A 163 2.71 2.16 13.65
CA TYR A 163 3.79 1.20 13.46
C TYR A 163 3.27 -0.25 13.58
N PRO A 164 3.65 -1.15 12.68
CA PRO A 164 3.11 -2.52 12.67
C PRO A 164 3.36 -3.26 13.98
N VAL A 165 2.33 -3.91 14.52
CA VAL A 165 2.42 -4.62 15.82
C VAL A 165 3.54 -5.67 15.81
N GLY A 166 3.69 -6.40 14.70
CA GLY A 166 4.75 -7.43 14.58
C GLY A 166 6.18 -6.90 14.44
N TRP A 167 6.38 -5.56 14.39
CA TRP A 167 7.69 -4.90 14.27
C TRP A 167 8.07 -4.14 15.54
N ARG A 168 7.16 -4.07 16.51
CA ARG A 168 7.39 -3.39 17.79
C ARG A 168 8.42 -4.17 18.63
N LYS A 169 9.24 -3.40 19.32
CA LYS A 169 10.24 -3.93 20.25
C LYS A 169 9.64 -4.26 21.60
#